data_705eecacd5eb316bccd2a4f2715e9ce7
#
_entry.id   705eecacd5eb316bccd2a4f2715e9ce7
#
_cell.length_a   1.000
_cell.length_b   1.000
_cell.length_c   1.000
_cell.angle_alpha   90.00
_cell.angle_beta   90.00
_cell.angle_gamma   90.00
#
_symmetry.space_group_name_H-M   'P 1'
#
loop_
_entity.id
_entity.type
_entity.pdbx_description
1 polymer ?
#
loop_
_entity_poly.entity_id
_entity_poly.type
_entity_poly.pdbx_seq_one_letter_code
_entity_poly.pdbx_strand_id
1 'polypeptide(L)'
;MIYTVTLNPALDKTVQISEMTIDRVNRISSMRTDPGGKGINVSKVIQKLGGNSIATGILGGSTGEKIQTALHAMDIKSDFLFSDGETRTNLKIVDPVLHTNTDVNEPGLTVSEELLEELLQKLCKKLTAEDIVILSGSLPKGAPK
;
A
#
# COMPACT_ATOMS: atom_id res chain seq x y z
N MET A 1 -18.12 -2.77 11.67
CA MET A 1 -17.23 -2.87 10.47
C MET A 1 -15.77 -2.70 10.89
N ILE A 2 -14.79 -3.21 10.12
CA ILE A 2 -13.36 -2.98 10.36
C ILE A 2 -12.85 -2.03 9.27
N TYR A 3 -12.24 -0.92 9.69
CA TYR A 3 -11.57 0.03 8.79
C TYR A 3 -10.05 -0.11 8.98
N THR A 4 -9.33 -0.32 7.88
CA THR A 4 -7.86 -0.39 7.90
C THR A 4 -7.30 0.86 7.22
N VAL A 5 -6.57 1.67 7.97
CA VAL A 5 -6.02 2.94 7.49
C VAL A 5 -4.56 2.76 7.11
N THR A 6 -4.22 3.11 5.87
CA THR A 6 -2.84 3.12 5.35
C THR A 6 -2.52 4.51 4.81
N LEU A 7 -1.71 5.27 5.53
CA LEU A 7 -1.35 6.64 5.13
C LEU A 7 -0.25 6.68 4.06
N ASN A 8 0.58 5.64 3.97
CA ASN A 8 1.68 5.55 3.00
C ASN A 8 1.67 4.19 2.28
N PRO A 9 0.61 3.91 1.50
CA PRO A 9 0.51 2.69 0.72
C PRO A 9 1.61 2.59 -0.35
N ALA A 10 1.78 1.41 -0.92
CA ALA A 10 2.73 1.17 -2.00
C ALA A 10 2.18 0.12 -2.98
N LEU A 11 2.63 0.18 -4.22
CA LEU A 11 2.57 -0.95 -5.11
C LEU A 11 3.85 -1.76 -4.91
N ASP A 12 3.74 -2.94 -4.31
CA ASP A 12 4.90 -3.82 -4.08
C ASP A 12 5.18 -4.59 -5.37
N LYS A 13 6.33 -4.31 -5.98
CA LYS A 13 6.81 -4.95 -7.20
C LYS A 13 7.92 -5.93 -6.84
N THR A 14 7.63 -7.23 -6.94
CA THR A 14 8.62 -8.29 -6.73
C THR A 14 9.16 -8.75 -8.07
N VAL A 15 10.47 -8.70 -8.23
CA VAL A 15 11.18 -9.17 -9.43
C VAL A 15 12.16 -10.27 -9.06
N GLN A 16 12.33 -11.24 -9.95
CA GLN A 16 13.30 -12.29 -9.79
C GLN A 16 14.49 -12.06 -10.75
N ILE A 17 15.68 -12.05 -10.20
CA ILE A 17 16.95 -11.88 -10.93
C ILE A 17 17.91 -12.92 -10.41
N SER A 18 18.37 -13.83 -11.27
CA SER A 18 19.36 -14.84 -10.90
C SER A 18 20.76 -14.26 -10.96
N GLU A 19 21.55 -14.48 -9.90
CA GLU A 19 22.94 -14.03 -9.77
C GLU A 19 23.09 -12.52 -9.99
N MET A 20 22.27 -11.74 -9.26
CA MET A 20 22.27 -10.28 -9.36
C MET A 20 23.68 -9.73 -9.14
N THR A 21 24.17 -8.95 -10.10
CA THR A 21 25.52 -8.39 -10.08
C THR A 21 25.46 -6.87 -10.17
N ILE A 22 26.18 -6.19 -9.26
CA ILE A 22 26.34 -4.73 -9.28
C ILE A 22 27.17 -4.32 -10.50
N ASP A 23 26.89 -3.14 -11.04
CA ASP A 23 27.58 -2.58 -12.20
C ASP A 23 27.48 -3.43 -13.49
N ARG A 24 26.38 -4.16 -13.61
CA ARG A 24 26.08 -5.01 -14.77
C ARG A 24 24.62 -4.89 -15.16
N VAL A 25 24.31 -5.28 -16.39
CA VAL A 25 22.93 -5.43 -16.84
C VAL A 25 22.37 -6.71 -16.21
N ASN A 26 21.38 -6.55 -15.33
CA ASN A 26 20.60 -7.64 -14.76
C ASN A 26 19.27 -7.79 -15.50
N ARG A 27 18.85 -9.03 -15.74
CA ARG A 27 17.60 -9.30 -16.46
C ARG A 27 16.58 -9.97 -15.55
N ILE A 28 15.38 -9.43 -15.54
CA ILE A 28 14.26 -9.97 -14.78
C ILE A 28 13.76 -11.24 -15.49
N SER A 29 13.68 -12.34 -14.75
CA SER A 29 13.10 -13.62 -15.22
C SER A 29 11.61 -13.73 -14.91
N SER A 30 11.12 -13.14 -13.82
CA SER A 30 9.71 -13.06 -13.47
C SER A 30 9.41 -11.80 -12.68
N MET A 31 8.15 -11.36 -12.73
CA MET A 31 7.69 -10.16 -12.04
C MET A 31 6.24 -10.32 -11.60
N ARG A 32 5.92 -9.80 -10.43
CA ARG A 32 4.55 -9.61 -9.97
C ARG A 32 4.39 -8.27 -9.26
N THR A 33 3.16 -7.78 -9.22
CA THR A 33 2.80 -6.58 -8.45
C THR A 33 1.65 -6.89 -7.51
N ASP A 34 1.72 -6.38 -6.29
CA ASP A 34 0.71 -6.56 -5.26
C ASP A 34 0.37 -5.22 -4.60
N PRO A 35 -0.91 -4.95 -4.27
CA PRO A 35 -1.23 -3.79 -3.44
C PRO A 35 -0.63 -4.00 -2.05
N GLY A 36 0.11 -3.01 -1.56
CA GLY A 36 0.89 -3.07 -0.33
C GLY A 36 0.66 -1.88 0.58
N GLY A 37 1.25 -1.99 1.76
CA GLY A 37 1.06 -1.15 2.92
C GLY A 37 0.45 -1.95 4.07
N LYS A 38 0.87 -1.65 5.31
CA LYS A 38 0.52 -2.51 6.45
C LYS A 38 -0.99 -2.62 6.69
N GLY A 39 -1.73 -1.50 6.61
CA GLY A 39 -3.20 -1.55 6.74
C GLY A 39 -3.87 -2.32 5.60
N ILE A 40 -3.41 -2.16 4.36
CA ILE A 40 -3.89 -2.95 3.22
C ILE A 40 -3.61 -4.45 3.44
N ASN A 41 -2.43 -4.80 3.96
CA ASN A 41 -2.11 -6.18 4.27
C ASN A 41 -3.02 -6.77 5.36
N VAL A 42 -3.44 -5.96 6.34
CA VAL A 42 -4.45 -6.37 7.33
C VAL A 42 -5.78 -6.68 6.64
N SER A 43 -6.27 -5.82 5.73
CA SER A 43 -7.48 -6.10 4.95
C SER A 43 -7.39 -7.38 4.14
N LYS A 44 -6.24 -7.65 3.53
CA LYS A 44 -6.00 -8.90 2.78
C LYS A 44 -6.09 -10.15 3.68
N VAL A 45 -5.58 -10.05 4.91
CA VAL A 45 -5.67 -11.14 5.89
C VAL A 45 -7.12 -11.32 6.36
N ILE A 46 -7.81 -10.23 6.69
CA ILE A 46 -9.24 -10.28 7.08
C ILE A 46 -10.07 -10.97 5.99
N GLN A 47 -9.87 -10.59 4.73
CA GLN A 47 -10.55 -11.20 3.58
C GLN A 47 -10.27 -12.71 3.47
N LYS A 48 -9.01 -13.12 3.62
CA LYS A 48 -8.63 -14.55 3.60
C LYS A 48 -9.25 -15.36 4.72
N LEU A 49 -9.54 -14.72 5.85
CA LEU A 49 -10.22 -15.33 7.00
C LEU A 49 -11.76 -15.31 6.87
N GLY A 50 -12.30 -14.85 5.75
CA GLY A 50 -13.73 -14.75 5.49
C GLY A 50 -14.40 -13.54 6.15
N GLY A 51 -13.63 -12.60 6.68
CA GLY A 51 -14.12 -11.35 7.25
C GLY A 51 -14.25 -10.23 6.21
N ASN A 52 -14.85 -9.13 6.63
CA ASN A 52 -15.02 -7.93 5.79
C ASN A 52 -14.33 -6.73 6.42
N SER A 53 -13.65 -5.95 5.59
CA SER A 53 -13.06 -4.67 5.98
C SER A 53 -13.22 -3.63 4.88
N ILE A 54 -12.97 -2.38 5.23
CA ILE A 54 -12.85 -1.27 4.28
C ILE A 54 -11.43 -0.74 4.39
N ALA A 55 -10.65 -0.89 3.32
CA ALA A 55 -9.32 -0.31 3.22
C ALA A 55 -9.44 1.17 2.87
N THR A 56 -8.78 2.03 3.63
CA THR A 56 -8.81 3.48 3.44
C THR A 56 -7.43 4.10 3.70
N GLY A 57 -7.30 5.37 3.37
CA GLY A 57 -6.06 6.12 3.47
C GLY A 57 -5.89 7.06 2.30
N ILE A 58 -4.65 7.27 1.85
CA ILE A 58 -4.32 8.22 0.80
C ILE A 58 -3.59 7.50 -0.33
N LEU A 59 -4.12 7.63 -1.54
CA LEU A 59 -3.51 7.17 -2.79
C LEU A 59 -3.21 8.37 -3.70
N GLY A 60 -2.50 8.17 -4.78
CA GLY A 60 -2.25 9.18 -5.79
C GLY A 60 -1.81 8.56 -7.12
N GLY A 61 -2.19 9.22 -8.21
CA GLY A 61 -1.79 8.89 -9.55
C GLY A 61 -2.18 7.51 -10.05
N SER A 62 -1.56 7.09 -11.13
CA SER A 62 -1.86 5.82 -11.80
C SER A 62 -1.52 4.59 -10.96
N THR A 63 -0.51 4.70 -10.10
CA THR A 63 -0.15 3.62 -9.15
C THR A 63 -1.22 3.46 -8.08
N GLY A 64 -1.80 4.57 -7.60
CA GLY A 64 -2.94 4.54 -6.68
C GLY A 64 -4.16 3.85 -7.30
N GLU A 65 -4.49 4.17 -8.55
CA GLU A 65 -5.58 3.51 -9.29
C GLU A 65 -5.36 2.00 -9.46
N LYS A 66 -4.11 1.59 -9.75
CA LYS A 66 -3.75 0.16 -9.83
C LYS A 66 -3.97 -0.56 -8.50
N ILE A 67 -3.60 0.07 -7.38
CA ILE A 67 -3.84 -0.48 -6.04
C ILE A 67 -5.34 -0.64 -5.79
N GLN A 68 -6.15 0.39 -6.07
CA GLN A 68 -7.59 0.33 -5.89
C GLN A 68 -8.24 -0.75 -6.75
N THR A 69 -7.84 -0.87 -8.01
CA THR A 69 -8.30 -1.91 -8.93
C THR A 69 -7.94 -3.32 -8.42
N ALA A 70 -6.71 -3.49 -7.92
CA ALA A 70 -6.26 -4.78 -7.38
C ALA A 70 -7.02 -5.17 -6.11
N LEU A 71 -7.33 -4.22 -5.22
CA LEU A 71 -8.17 -4.47 -4.04
C LEU A 71 -9.58 -4.89 -4.42
N HIS A 72 -10.17 -4.21 -5.40
CA HIS A 72 -11.49 -4.59 -5.94
C HIS A 72 -11.50 -6.00 -6.52
N ALA A 73 -10.46 -6.38 -7.27
CA ALA A 73 -10.31 -7.74 -7.80
C ALA A 73 -10.12 -8.82 -6.72
N MET A 74 -9.75 -8.41 -5.50
CA MET A 74 -9.65 -9.28 -4.31
C MET A 74 -10.93 -9.25 -3.45
N ASP A 75 -12.03 -8.64 -3.91
CA ASP A 75 -13.26 -8.40 -3.15
C ASP A 75 -13.04 -7.61 -1.83
N ILE A 76 -12.01 -6.78 -1.79
CA ILE A 76 -11.74 -5.88 -0.67
C ILE A 76 -12.35 -4.52 -0.97
N LYS A 77 -13.32 -4.11 -0.15
CA LYS A 77 -13.90 -2.77 -0.24
C LYS A 77 -12.85 -1.72 0.08
N SER A 78 -12.85 -0.63 -0.67
CA SER A 78 -11.90 0.46 -0.47
C SER A 78 -12.56 1.83 -0.56
N ASP A 79 -12.03 2.79 0.20
CA ASP A 79 -12.54 4.15 0.27
C ASP A 79 -11.39 5.14 0.55
N PHE A 80 -10.47 5.24 -0.41
CA PHE A 80 -9.31 6.12 -0.32
C PHE A 80 -9.62 7.56 -0.72
N LEU A 81 -8.85 8.51 -0.18
CA LEU A 81 -8.69 9.83 -0.78
C LEU A 81 -7.56 9.79 -1.81
N PHE A 82 -7.69 10.61 -2.85
CA PHE A 82 -6.63 10.78 -3.82
C PHE A 82 -5.96 12.14 -3.65
N SER A 83 -4.62 12.12 -3.56
CA SER A 83 -3.76 13.28 -3.51
C SER A 83 -3.13 13.53 -4.87
N ASP A 84 -2.65 14.73 -5.09
CA ASP A 84 -1.72 15.01 -6.16
C ASP A 84 -0.42 14.21 -5.97
N GLY A 85 0.24 13.88 -7.08
CA GLY A 85 1.44 13.06 -7.09
C GLY A 85 1.15 11.56 -7.27
N GLU A 86 2.16 10.75 -7.09
CA GLU A 86 2.12 9.31 -7.41
C GLU A 86 2.34 8.48 -6.14
N THR A 87 1.50 7.49 -5.91
CA THR A 87 1.73 6.47 -4.88
C THR A 87 3.03 5.72 -5.20
N ARG A 88 3.85 5.48 -4.20
CA ARG A 88 5.15 4.84 -4.34
C ARG A 88 5.06 3.41 -4.85
N THR A 89 6.14 2.98 -5.51
CA THR A 89 6.42 1.58 -5.82
C THR A 89 7.60 1.12 -4.96
N ASN A 90 7.42 0.02 -4.25
CA ASN A 90 8.52 -0.67 -3.57
C ASN A 90 9.01 -1.80 -4.47
N LEU A 91 10.29 -1.85 -4.75
CA LEU A 91 10.90 -2.91 -5.54
C LEU A 91 11.57 -3.92 -4.59
N LYS A 92 11.16 -5.18 -4.68
CA LYS A 92 11.81 -6.31 -4.04
C LYS A 92 12.50 -7.16 -5.10
N ILE A 93 13.81 -7.30 -4.99
CA ILE A 93 14.63 -8.14 -5.86
C ILE A 93 14.89 -9.45 -5.13
N VAL A 94 14.42 -10.54 -5.70
CA VAL A 94 14.65 -11.90 -5.19
C VAL A 94 15.68 -12.59 -6.07
N ASP A 95 16.77 -13.03 -5.47
CA ASP A 95 17.78 -13.85 -6.16
C ASP A 95 17.66 -15.30 -5.67
N PRO A 96 17.14 -16.21 -6.48
CA PRO A 96 16.96 -17.61 -6.09
C PRO A 96 18.26 -18.41 -6.05
N VAL A 97 19.31 -17.92 -6.71
CA VAL A 97 20.64 -18.59 -6.75
C VAL A 97 21.47 -18.20 -5.53
N LEU A 98 21.55 -16.91 -5.23
CA LEU A 98 22.28 -16.38 -4.09
C LEU A 98 21.46 -16.43 -2.79
N HIS A 99 20.17 -16.79 -2.86
CA HIS A 99 19.23 -16.81 -1.72
C HIS A 99 19.13 -15.46 -0.99
N THR A 100 19.12 -14.36 -1.76
CA THR A 100 19.04 -13.00 -1.22
C THR A 100 17.74 -12.30 -1.57
N ASN A 101 17.33 -11.36 -0.71
CA ASN A 101 16.24 -10.43 -0.94
C ASN A 101 16.77 -9.00 -0.74
N THR A 102 16.55 -8.15 -1.73
CA THR A 102 16.96 -6.74 -1.66
C THR A 102 15.76 -5.85 -1.88
N ASP A 103 15.47 -4.99 -0.93
CA ASP A 103 14.37 -4.03 -1.03
C ASP A 103 14.90 -2.64 -1.43
N VAL A 104 14.27 -2.05 -2.45
CA VAL A 104 14.51 -0.67 -2.90
C VAL A 104 13.18 0.08 -2.81
N ASN A 105 13.03 0.93 -1.81
CA ASN A 105 11.76 1.54 -1.47
C ASN A 105 11.75 3.03 -1.80
N GLU A 106 10.72 3.48 -2.49
CA GLU A 106 10.44 4.89 -2.69
C GLU A 106 9.88 5.54 -1.41
N PRO A 107 10.10 6.85 -1.20
CA PRO A 107 9.63 7.55 0.01
C PRO A 107 8.11 7.66 0.10
N GLY A 108 7.41 7.71 -1.03
CA GLY A 108 5.97 7.87 -1.12
C GLY A 108 5.53 9.34 -1.29
N LEU A 109 4.21 9.54 -1.19
CA LEU A 109 3.58 10.85 -1.31
C LEU A 109 4.02 11.79 -0.18
N THR A 110 4.00 13.08 -0.49
CA THR A 110 3.96 14.13 0.53
C THR A 110 2.49 14.51 0.71
N VAL A 111 2.01 14.48 1.93
CA VAL A 111 0.62 14.82 2.28
C VAL A 111 0.57 16.15 3.02
N SER A 112 -0.50 16.90 2.82
CA SER A 112 -0.77 18.11 3.57
C SER A 112 -1.59 17.82 4.83
N GLU A 113 -1.58 18.75 5.79
CA GLU A 113 -2.43 18.65 6.98
C GLU A 113 -3.91 18.68 6.61
N GLU A 114 -4.29 19.48 5.62
CA GLU A 114 -5.67 19.60 5.14
C GLU A 114 -6.19 18.25 4.61
N LEU A 115 -5.36 17.51 3.87
CA LEU A 115 -5.73 16.21 3.33
C LEU A 115 -5.89 15.16 4.44
N LEU A 116 -5.05 15.22 5.46
CA LEU A 116 -5.16 14.36 6.65
C LEU A 116 -6.43 14.69 7.44
N GLU A 117 -6.75 15.97 7.60
CA GLU A 117 -7.99 16.43 8.24
C GLU A 117 -9.23 15.96 7.44
N GLU A 118 -9.19 16.06 6.11
CA GLU A 118 -10.26 15.55 5.25
C GLU A 118 -10.47 14.05 5.43
N LEU A 119 -9.38 13.26 5.49
CA LEU A 119 -9.44 11.84 5.75
C LEU A 119 -10.05 11.54 7.12
N LEU A 120 -9.64 12.26 8.15
CA LEU A 120 -10.17 12.12 9.50
C LEU A 120 -11.66 12.42 9.54
N GLN A 121 -12.08 13.54 8.97
CA GLN A 121 -13.51 13.94 8.90
C GLN A 121 -14.33 12.90 8.12
N LYS A 122 -13.81 12.39 7.01
CA LYS A 122 -14.45 11.35 6.20
C LYS A 122 -14.65 10.06 7.02
N LEU A 123 -13.66 9.65 7.79
CA LEU A 123 -13.76 8.49 8.68
C LEU A 123 -14.76 8.75 9.80
N CYS A 124 -14.64 9.85 10.54
CA CYS A 124 -15.51 10.17 11.66
C CYS A 124 -17.00 10.22 11.29
N LYS A 125 -17.33 10.67 10.06
CA LYS A 125 -18.72 10.70 9.57
C LYS A 125 -19.30 9.29 9.33
N LYS A 126 -18.49 8.27 9.16
CA LYS A 126 -18.91 6.90 8.82
C LYS A 126 -18.85 5.95 10.01
N LEU A 127 -18.02 6.25 11.00
CA LEU A 127 -17.78 5.37 12.14
C LEU A 127 -18.95 5.38 13.11
N THR A 128 -19.25 4.19 13.62
CA THR A 128 -20.16 3.96 14.73
C THR A 128 -19.39 3.40 15.93
N ALA A 129 -20.02 3.33 17.09
CA ALA A 129 -19.40 2.80 18.30
C ALA A 129 -19.01 1.30 18.22
N GLU A 130 -19.56 0.58 17.25
CA GLU A 130 -19.31 -0.85 17.04
C GLU A 130 -18.19 -1.11 16.02
N ASP A 131 -17.63 -0.06 15.41
CA ASP A 131 -16.61 -0.19 14.39
C ASP A 131 -15.20 -0.24 15.01
N ILE A 132 -14.31 -0.94 14.32
CA ILE A 132 -12.89 -1.04 14.69
C ILE A 132 -12.07 -0.30 13.65
N VAL A 133 -11.20 0.59 14.08
CA VAL A 133 -10.24 1.30 13.23
C VAL A 133 -8.84 0.79 13.52
N ILE A 134 -8.15 0.31 12.48
CA ILE A 134 -6.78 -0.18 12.54
C ILE A 134 -5.88 0.81 11.79
N LEU A 135 -5.07 1.57 12.53
CA LEU A 135 -4.04 2.45 11.98
C LEU A 135 -2.73 1.67 11.88
N SER A 136 -2.23 1.44 10.68
CA SER A 136 -1.03 0.62 10.53
C SER A 136 -0.19 1.04 9.32
N GLY A 137 1.12 1.18 9.54
CA GLY A 137 2.08 1.53 8.50
C GLY A 137 2.97 2.70 8.87
N SER A 138 3.85 3.07 7.95
CA SER A 138 4.69 4.25 8.06
C SER A 138 3.89 5.52 7.76
N LEU A 139 4.33 6.62 8.34
CA LEU A 139 3.79 7.93 8.01
C LEU A 139 4.39 8.44 6.69
N PRO A 140 3.59 9.09 5.83
CA PRO A 140 4.10 9.80 4.68
C PRO A 140 4.83 11.08 5.10
N LYS A 141 5.60 11.65 4.17
CA LYS A 141 6.20 12.97 4.39
C LYS A 141 5.09 14.02 4.54
N GLY A 142 5.25 14.93 5.49
CA GLY A 142 4.26 15.98 5.81
C GLY A 142 3.25 15.61 6.88
N ALA A 143 3.12 14.32 7.23
CA ALA A 143 2.29 13.94 8.37
C ALA A 143 2.95 14.37 9.70
N PRO A 144 2.19 14.95 10.64
CA PRO A 144 2.70 15.27 11.97
C PRO A 144 3.11 13.99 12.73
N LYS A 145 4.11 14.13 13.58
CA LYS A 145 4.60 12.99 14.41
C LYS A 145 3.85 12.94 15.73
#